data_65e0108b3b30aff1301dd75536607b42
#
_entry.id   65e0108b3b30aff1301dd75536607b42
#
_cell.length_a   1.000
_cell.length_b   1.000
_cell.length_c   1.000
_cell.angle_alpha   90.00
_cell.angle_beta   90.00
_cell.angle_gamma   90.00
#
_symmetry.space_group_name_H-M   'P 1'
#
loop_
_entity.id
_entity.type
_entity.pdbx_description
1 polymer ?
#
loop_
_entity_poly.entity_id
_entity_poly.type
_entity_poly.pdbx_seq_one_letter_code
_entity_poly.pdbx_strand_id
1 'polypeptide(L)'
;MSDRVLLCGAWDEGAGYPRTRSLRQGLEAAGIEVSECRVPGLGQKKQQILRQPWRWPLAWWRQKSHRETLLQSLEAKVAEVRPHAVLVPYPGHGLVRTIKERVAAPVAFDMFLSAYDTVVEDRKIVRPGSLIANHLQWMDTKACSAADLVVLDTPENAAYVQSLTGLPADRFAWLPVHDPDAAPHVEPWQAPGDGVLQLLFFGTGVPLHGLKTLIAAVAQVDTVHLTLVGGAEDERRFAKQVLGERVTVGPTFVDNARLRELLDASHLVAGVFGESNKTQRVVPFKLVHALAAGRPVITADTPAVARWLDGSGVVFTAEAADSGDLAARLRELSGNLDQLATSASMARGVYNRHFGTQQLAERWREVLLRLNPIRFSGGNQAVTA
;
A
#
# COMPACT_ATOMS: atom_id res chain seq x y z
N MET A 1 -14.93 15.05 25.82
CA MET A 1 -14.62 13.61 25.75
C MET A 1 -14.06 13.31 24.38
N SER A 2 -12.87 12.70 24.32
CA SER A 2 -12.22 12.32 23.05
C SER A 2 -13.07 11.32 22.27
N ASP A 3 -13.02 11.40 20.94
CA ASP A 3 -13.63 10.41 20.08
C ASP A 3 -12.80 9.14 20.09
N ARG A 4 -13.46 7.97 20.08
CA ARG A 4 -12.82 6.66 20.25
C ARG A 4 -13.12 5.74 19.09
N VAL A 5 -12.06 5.14 18.53
CA VAL A 5 -12.14 4.12 17.49
C VAL A 5 -11.47 2.84 17.98
N LEU A 6 -12.16 1.71 17.79
CA LEU A 6 -11.62 0.38 18.07
C LEU A 6 -11.16 -0.26 16.77
N LEU A 7 -9.85 -0.54 16.65
CA LEU A 7 -9.33 -1.41 15.60
C LEU A 7 -9.57 -2.87 16.03
N CYS A 8 -10.32 -3.62 15.23
CA CYS A 8 -10.65 -5.00 15.56
C CYS A 8 -10.37 -5.95 14.40
N GLY A 9 -9.50 -6.94 14.59
CA GLY A 9 -9.20 -7.89 13.52
C GLY A 9 -7.96 -8.74 13.72
N ALA A 10 -7.46 -9.29 12.61
CA ALA A 10 -6.27 -10.10 12.56
C ALA A 10 -5.24 -9.46 11.61
N TRP A 11 -4.17 -8.92 12.15
CA TRP A 11 -3.10 -8.33 11.34
C TRP A 11 -1.72 -8.56 11.95
N ASP A 12 -0.71 -8.45 11.10
CA ASP A 12 0.69 -8.51 11.50
C ASP A 12 1.27 -7.09 11.62
N GLU A 13 2.26 -6.94 12.48
CA GLU A 13 3.05 -5.72 12.66
C GLU A 13 4.50 -5.93 12.23
N GLY A 14 5.18 -4.81 11.99
CA GLY A 14 6.59 -4.78 11.61
C GLY A 14 6.83 -4.42 10.15
N ALA A 15 8.07 -4.57 9.74
CA ALA A 15 8.50 -4.26 8.37
C ALA A 15 7.71 -5.09 7.35
N GLY A 16 7.22 -4.45 6.30
CA GLY A 16 6.39 -5.06 5.26
C GLY A 16 4.88 -5.07 5.50
N TYR A 17 4.40 -4.56 6.66
CA TYR A 17 2.98 -4.42 6.99
C TYR A 17 2.61 -3.00 7.42
N PRO A 18 2.85 -1.97 6.60
CA PRO A 18 2.70 -0.58 7.03
C PRO A 18 1.24 -0.13 7.14
N ARG A 19 0.27 -0.77 6.43
CA ARG A 19 -1.10 -0.27 6.29
C ARG A 19 -1.80 0.00 7.62
N THR A 20 -1.88 -0.97 8.52
CA THR A 20 -2.62 -0.80 9.79
C THR A 20 -1.95 0.22 10.71
N ARG A 21 -0.59 0.27 10.74
CA ARG A 21 0.15 1.30 11.49
C ARG A 21 -0.11 2.70 10.93
N SER A 22 -0.12 2.83 9.61
CA SER A 22 -0.47 4.06 8.91
C SER A 22 -1.89 4.54 9.28
N LEU A 23 -2.88 3.64 9.23
CA LEU A 23 -4.26 3.96 9.61
C LEU A 23 -4.37 4.44 11.06
N ARG A 24 -3.69 3.77 11.99
CA ARG A 24 -3.64 4.15 13.41
C ARG A 24 -3.02 5.52 13.61
N GLN A 25 -1.84 5.77 13.02
CA GLN A 25 -1.18 7.08 13.13
C GLN A 25 -2.04 8.22 12.58
N GLY A 26 -2.75 7.99 11.49
CA GLY A 26 -3.67 8.98 10.95
C GLY A 26 -4.86 9.28 11.86
N LEU A 27 -5.42 8.26 12.52
CA LEU A 27 -6.48 8.43 13.54
C LEU A 27 -5.97 9.21 14.75
N GLU A 28 -4.81 8.82 15.30
CA GLU A 28 -4.17 9.50 16.44
C GLU A 28 -3.86 10.97 16.12
N ALA A 29 -3.35 11.25 14.92
CA ALA A 29 -3.09 12.60 14.45
C ALA A 29 -4.39 13.42 14.19
N ALA A 30 -5.50 12.72 13.92
CA ALA A 30 -6.82 13.36 13.85
C ALA A 30 -7.40 13.70 15.24
N GLY A 31 -6.72 13.36 16.34
CA GLY A 31 -7.16 13.56 17.72
C GLY A 31 -8.09 12.45 18.24
N ILE A 32 -8.11 11.31 17.60
CA ILE A 32 -8.93 10.15 17.94
C ILE A 32 -8.16 9.23 18.90
N GLU A 33 -8.80 8.82 19.97
CA GLU A 33 -8.28 7.79 20.87
C GLU A 33 -8.46 6.40 20.23
N VAL A 34 -7.36 5.70 20.00
CA VAL A 34 -7.36 4.40 19.32
C VAL A 34 -7.10 3.28 20.31
N SER A 35 -7.98 2.29 20.31
CA SER A 35 -7.82 1.04 21.05
C SER A 35 -7.77 -0.14 20.09
N GLU A 36 -7.16 -1.25 20.51
CA GLU A 36 -7.03 -2.44 19.68
C GLU A 36 -7.64 -3.68 20.34
N CYS A 37 -8.34 -4.47 19.53
CA CYS A 37 -8.77 -5.83 19.82
C CYS A 37 -8.24 -6.72 18.69
N ARG A 38 -7.13 -7.40 18.93
CA ARG A 38 -6.31 -7.98 17.87
C ARG A 38 -5.86 -9.41 18.16
N VAL A 39 -5.77 -10.21 17.09
CA VAL A 39 -5.03 -11.47 17.05
C VAL A 39 -3.95 -11.42 15.97
N PRO A 40 -2.88 -12.22 16.06
CA PRO A 40 -1.86 -12.28 15.02
C PRO A 40 -2.44 -12.68 13.66
N GLY A 41 -1.92 -12.11 12.58
CA GLY A 41 -2.23 -12.49 11.21
C GLY A 41 -1.48 -13.75 10.75
N LEU A 42 -1.33 -13.93 9.44
CA LEU A 42 -0.64 -15.09 8.84
C LEU A 42 0.89 -14.92 8.75
N GLY A 43 1.39 -13.74 9.06
CA GLY A 43 2.81 -13.40 9.03
C GLY A 43 3.44 -13.51 7.63
N GLN A 44 4.76 -13.56 7.58
CA GLN A 44 5.54 -13.72 6.34
C GLN A 44 5.20 -15.00 5.57
N LYS A 45 4.58 -15.98 6.23
CA LYS A 45 4.14 -17.25 5.61
C LYS A 45 2.95 -17.09 4.65
N LYS A 46 2.28 -15.93 4.65
CA LYS A 46 1.11 -15.64 3.78
C LYS A 46 1.41 -15.92 2.29
N GLN A 47 2.55 -15.49 1.79
CA GLN A 47 2.92 -15.71 0.39
C GLN A 47 3.20 -17.19 0.08
N GLN A 48 3.84 -17.92 1.01
CA GLN A 48 4.07 -19.35 0.87
C GLN A 48 2.75 -20.12 0.88
N ILE A 49 1.83 -19.75 1.77
CA ILE A 49 0.50 -20.37 1.85
C ILE A 49 -0.28 -20.14 0.55
N LEU A 50 -0.28 -18.92 0.00
CA LEU A 50 -0.96 -18.61 -1.26
C LEU A 50 -0.42 -19.42 -2.46
N ARG A 51 0.88 -19.71 -2.47
CA ARG A 51 1.54 -20.53 -3.52
C ARG A 51 1.37 -22.05 -3.33
N GLN A 52 0.85 -22.49 -2.17
CA GLN A 52 0.76 -23.92 -1.80
C GLN A 52 -0.68 -24.29 -1.38
N PRO A 53 -1.57 -24.59 -2.34
CA PRO A 53 -2.99 -24.85 -2.06
C PRO A 53 -3.25 -25.95 -1.01
N TRP A 54 -2.36 -26.94 -0.89
CA TRP A 54 -2.46 -28.00 0.13
C TRP A 54 -2.30 -27.52 1.57
N ARG A 55 -1.78 -26.30 1.79
CA ARG A 55 -1.67 -25.66 3.11
C ARG A 55 -2.90 -24.83 3.50
N TRP A 56 -3.81 -24.59 2.58
CA TRP A 56 -5.02 -23.80 2.83
C TRP A 56 -5.89 -24.36 3.96
N PRO A 57 -6.13 -25.69 4.10
CA PRO A 57 -6.91 -26.23 5.21
C PRO A 57 -6.30 -25.92 6.58
N LEU A 58 -4.98 -26.05 6.73
CA LEU A 58 -4.29 -25.74 7.99
C LEU A 58 -4.32 -24.22 8.31
N ALA A 59 -4.14 -23.40 7.30
CA ALA A 59 -4.25 -21.95 7.45
C ALA A 59 -5.68 -21.53 7.84
N TRP A 60 -6.68 -22.16 7.23
CA TRP A 60 -8.08 -21.96 7.56
C TRP A 60 -8.41 -22.36 9.00
N TRP A 61 -7.92 -23.51 9.47
CA TRP A 61 -8.11 -23.96 10.85
C TRP A 61 -7.49 -23.01 11.87
N ARG A 62 -6.26 -22.54 11.63
CA ARG A 62 -5.62 -21.51 12.47
C ARG A 62 -6.40 -20.21 12.48
N GLN A 63 -6.89 -19.77 11.34
CA GLN A 63 -7.73 -18.58 11.25
C GLN A 63 -9.05 -18.73 12.02
N LYS A 64 -9.64 -19.93 12.03
CA LYS A 64 -10.83 -20.22 12.81
C LYS A 64 -10.58 -20.07 14.31
N SER A 65 -9.51 -20.66 14.83
CA SER A 65 -9.13 -20.53 16.24
C SER A 65 -8.84 -19.08 16.64
N HIS A 66 -8.06 -18.35 15.83
CA HIS A 66 -7.81 -16.93 16.08
C HIS A 66 -9.10 -16.09 16.06
N ARG A 67 -10.02 -16.42 15.16
CA ARG A 67 -11.33 -15.76 15.11
C ARG A 67 -12.14 -15.98 16.41
N GLU A 68 -12.18 -17.18 16.93
CA GLU A 68 -12.88 -17.50 18.17
C GLU A 68 -12.30 -16.72 19.35
N THR A 69 -10.97 -16.69 19.50
CA THR A 69 -10.28 -15.89 20.50
C THR A 69 -10.58 -14.39 20.37
N LEU A 70 -10.54 -13.85 19.13
CA LEU A 70 -10.86 -12.45 18.88
C LEU A 70 -12.28 -12.11 19.33
N LEU A 71 -13.25 -12.96 18.99
CA LEU A 71 -14.66 -12.72 19.29
C LEU A 71 -15.00 -12.83 20.78
N GLN A 72 -14.29 -13.70 21.52
CA GLN A 72 -14.41 -13.78 22.98
C GLN A 72 -13.90 -12.51 23.68
N SER A 73 -12.84 -11.88 23.14
CA SER A 73 -12.29 -10.64 23.70
C SER A 73 -13.03 -9.38 23.24
N LEU A 74 -13.74 -9.44 22.11
CA LEU A 74 -14.38 -8.28 21.50
C LEU A 74 -15.44 -7.64 22.39
N GLU A 75 -16.34 -8.44 22.96
CA GLU A 75 -17.47 -7.94 23.77
C GLU A 75 -16.96 -7.21 25.02
N ALA A 76 -15.98 -7.80 25.72
CA ALA A 76 -15.34 -7.17 26.86
C ALA A 76 -14.64 -5.85 26.45
N LYS A 77 -13.93 -5.85 25.32
CA LYS A 77 -13.23 -4.66 24.85
C LYS A 77 -14.16 -3.55 24.40
N VAL A 78 -15.29 -3.89 23.76
CA VAL A 78 -16.33 -2.92 23.40
C VAL A 78 -16.97 -2.30 24.64
N ALA A 79 -17.25 -3.10 25.68
CA ALA A 79 -17.80 -2.60 26.94
C ALA A 79 -16.85 -1.66 27.67
N GLU A 80 -15.53 -1.97 27.64
CA GLU A 80 -14.45 -1.14 28.21
C GLU A 80 -14.29 0.18 27.45
N VAL A 81 -14.09 0.11 26.13
CA VAL A 81 -13.72 1.26 25.30
C VAL A 81 -14.92 2.12 24.95
N ARG A 82 -16.10 1.51 24.76
CA ARG A 82 -17.33 2.17 24.25
C ARG A 82 -17.01 2.97 22.97
N PRO A 83 -16.56 2.31 21.90
CA PRO A 83 -16.10 2.98 20.71
C PRO A 83 -17.23 3.69 19.97
N HIS A 84 -16.92 4.83 19.34
CA HIS A 84 -17.84 5.57 18.48
C HIS A 84 -17.84 5.03 17.04
N ALA A 85 -16.80 4.29 16.67
CA ALA A 85 -16.71 3.53 15.44
C ALA A 85 -15.74 2.33 15.63
N VAL A 86 -15.91 1.29 14.82
CA VAL A 86 -15.02 0.14 14.74
C VAL A 86 -14.40 0.10 13.36
N LEU A 87 -13.08 -0.01 13.30
CA LEU A 87 -12.35 -0.23 12.06
C LEU A 87 -11.87 -1.69 12.01
N VAL A 88 -12.21 -2.38 10.93
CA VAL A 88 -11.72 -3.73 10.64
C VAL A 88 -10.62 -3.64 9.58
N PRO A 89 -9.34 -3.74 9.96
CA PRO A 89 -8.23 -3.63 9.02
C PRO A 89 -8.11 -4.85 8.11
N TYR A 90 -7.44 -4.69 6.98
CA TYR A 90 -7.02 -5.77 6.09
C TYR A 90 -6.06 -6.74 6.81
N PRO A 91 -6.27 -8.06 6.67
CA PRO A 91 -7.24 -8.80 5.88
C PRO A 91 -8.52 -9.19 6.67
N GLY A 92 -9.47 -8.28 6.75
CA GLY A 92 -10.68 -8.41 7.55
C GLY A 92 -11.87 -9.13 6.90
N HIS A 93 -11.76 -9.62 5.64
CA HIS A 93 -12.88 -10.19 4.85
C HIS A 93 -13.72 -11.23 5.59
N GLY A 94 -13.09 -12.15 6.31
CA GLY A 94 -13.76 -13.19 7.07
C GLY A 94 -14.28 -12.75 8.45
N LEU A 95 -13.99 -11.53 8.89
CA LEU A 95 -14.27 -11.03 10.24
C LEU A 95 -15.33 -9.94 10.26
N VAL A 96 -15.36 -9.07 9.24
CA VAL A 96 -16.15 -7.84 9.25
C VAL A 96 -17.64 -8.10 9.55
N ARG A 97 -18.26 -9.10 8.93
CA ARG A 97 -19.66 -9.46 9.19
C ARG A 97 -19.88 -9.85 10.64
N THR A 98 -19.05 -10.74 11.17
CA THR A 98 -19.21 -11.26 12.54
C THR A 98 -18.94 -10.17 13.59
N ILE A 99 -18.01 -9.24 13.32
CA ILE A 99 -17.80 -8.06 14.17
C ILE A 99 -19.02 -7.15 14.11
N LYS A 100 -19.54 -6.83 12.91
CA LYS A 100 -20.73 -6.00 12.74
C LYS A 100 -21.96 -6.53 13.49
N GLU A 101 -22.16 -7.85 13.49
CA GLU A 101 -23.26 -8.51 14.21
C GLU A 101 -23.16 -8.40 15.75
N ARG A 102 -21.98 -8.04 16.32
CA ARG A 102 -21.69 -7.98 17.76
C ARG A 102 -21.49 -6.58 18.31
N VAL A 103 -21.40 -5.57 17.45
CA VAL A 103 -21.14 -4.20 17.88
C VAL A 103 -22.28 -3.27 17.46
N ALA A 104 -22.68 -2.38 18.35
CA ALA A 104 -23.69 -1.35 18.04
C ALA A 104 -23.08 -0.17 17.26
N ALA A 105 -21.78 0.09 17.44
CA ALA A 105 -21.07 1.15 16.73
C ALA A 105 -20.98 0.87 15.22
N PRO A 106 -21.00 1.90 14.37
CA PRO A 106 -20.78 1.71 12.94
C PRO A 106 -19.40 1.13 12.64
N VAL A 107 -19.33 0.29 11.61
CA VAL A 107 -18.15 -0.49 11.23
C VAL A 107 -17.62 -0.03 9.88
N ALA A 108 -16.37 0.45 9.85
CA ALA A 108 -15.60 0.63 8.63
C ALA A 108 -14.75 -0.63 8.35
N PHE A 109 -14.68 -1.04 7.10
CA PHE A 109 -13.83 -2.12 6.64
C PHE A 109 -12.73 -1.56 5.75
N ASP A 110 -11.47 -1.59 6.21
CA ASP A 110 -10.32 -1.33 5.35
C ASP A 110 -10.06 -2.58 4.50
N MET A 111 -10.68 -2.58 3.32
CA MET A 111 -10.52 -3.69 2.39
C MET A 111 -9.12 -3.74 1.82
N PHE A 112 -8.53 -2.59 1.50
CA PHE A 112 -7.20 -2.38 0.93
C PHE A 112 -6.92 -3.20 -0.33
N LEU A 113 -7.06 -4.54 -0.27
CA LEU A 113 -6.87 -5.46 -1.38
C LEU A 113 -8.08 -6.38 -1.53
N SER A 114 -8.71 -6.37 -2.71
CA SER A 114 -9.72 -7.35 -3.12
C SER A 114 -9.05 -8.71 -3.29
N ALA A 115 -9.70 -9.77 -2.80
CA ALA A 115 -9.24 -11.14 -2.98
C ALA A 115 -9.39 -11.57 -4.44
N TYR A 116 -10.51 -11.19 -5.09
CA TYR A 116 -10.74 -11.46 -6.50
C TYR A 116 -9.68 -10.78 -7.37
N ASP A 117 -9.49 -9.47 -7.24
CA ASP A 117 -8.48 -8.71 -7.97
C ASP A 117 -7.08 -9.33 -7.80
N THR A 118 -6.70 -9.66 -6.55
CA THR A 118 -5.36 -10.17 -6.26
C THR A 118 -5.11 -11.56 -6.85
N VAL A 119 -6.07 -12.48 -6.77
CA VAL A 119 -5.87 -13.89 -7.15
C VAL A 119 -6.20 -14.14 -8.61
N VAL A 120 -7.25 -13.47 -9.12
CA VAL A 120 -7.77 -13.71 -10.48
C VAL A 120 -7.13 -12.74 -11.48
N GLU A 121 -7.17 -11.42 -11.24
CA GLU A 121 -6.75 -10.43 -12.23
C GLU A 121 -5.24 -10.14 -12.19
N ASP A 122 -4.67 -9.89 -11.01
CA ASP A 122 -3.26 -9.51 -10.88
C ASP A 122 -2.32 -10.73 -10.97
N ARG A 123 -2.53 -11.73 -10.11
CA ARG A 123 -1.65 -12.92 -10.06
C ARG A 123 -2.01 -14.01 -11.06
N LYS A 124 -3.21 -13.95 -11.64
CA LYS A 124 -3.72 -14.91 -12.65
C LYS A 124 -3.60 -16.38 -12.19
N ILE A 125 -3.73 -16.63 -10.86
CA ILE A 125 -3.66 -17.97 -10.26
C ILE A 125 -4.90 -18.79 -10.61
N VAL A 126 -6.05 -18.11 -10.72
CA VAL A 126 -7.36 -18.70 -10.99
C VAL A 126 -7.95 -18.05 -12.23
N ARG A 127 -8.55 -18.86 -13.12
CA ARG A 127 -9.19 -18.32 -14.33
C ARG A 127 -10.46 -17.53 -13.98
N PRO A 128 -10.69 -16.36 -14.62
CA PRO A 128 -11.96 -15.64 -14.51
C PRO A 128 -13.15 -16.55 -14.85
N GLY A 129 -14.28 -16.37 -14.16
CA GLY A 129 -15.50 -17.14 -14.36
C GLY A 129 -15.49 -18.56 -13.77
N SER A 130 -14.36 -19.03 -13.20
CA SER A 130 -14.32 -20.31 -12.49
C SER A 130 -15.09 -20.26 -11.16
N LEU A 131 -15.47 -21.43 -10.62
CA LEU A 131 -16.14 -21.50 -9.31
C LEU A 131 -15.34 -20.83 -8.19
N ILE A 132 -14.01 -20.94 -8.23
CA ILE A 132 -13.12 -20.29 -7.25
C ILE A 132 -13.14 -18.77 -7.45
N ALA A 133 -13.06 -18.28 -8.68
CA ALA A 133 -13.13 -16.86 -8.98
C ALA A 133 -14.47 -16.26 -8.51
N ASN A 134 -15.58 -16.92 -8.81
CA ASN A 134 -16.91 -16.50 -8.37
C ASN A 134 -17.04 -16.50 -6.83
N HIS A 135 -16.43 -17.49 -6.17
CA HIS A 135 -16.38 -17.54 -4.70
C HIS A 135 -15.58 -16.38 -4.10
N LEU A 136 -14.43 -16.03 -4.70
CA LEU A 136 -13.63 -14.88 -4.25
C LEU A 136 -14.40 -13.57 -4.42
N GLN A 137 -15.07 -13.37 -5.56
CA GLN A 137 -15.92 -12.19 -5.78
C GLN A 137 -17.08 -12.14 -4.78
N TRP A 138 -17.74 -13.28 -4.56
CA TRP A 138 -18.80 -13.39 -3.56
C TRP A 138 -18.29 -13.05 -2.15
N MET A 139 -17.10 -13.51 -1.78
CA MET A 139 -16.47 -13.21 -0.49
C MET A 139 -16.19 -11.72 -0.33
N ASP A 140 -15.63 -11.06 -1.35
CA ASP A 140 -15.40 -9.62 -1.37
C ASP A 140 -16.73 -8.85 -1.24
N THR A 141 -17.75 -9.21 -2.03
CA THR A 141 -19.09 -8.60 -1.99
C THR A 141 -19.74 -8.75 -0.62
N LYS A 142 -19.66 -9.93 -0.01
CA LYS A 142 -20.24 -10.19 1.32
C LYS A 142 -19.54 -9.39 2.42
N ALA A 143 -18.21 -9.26 2.34
CA ALA A 143 -17.45 -8.46 3.28
C ALA A 143 -17.79 -6.97 3.17
N CYS A 144 -17.81 -6.43 1.94
CA CYS A 144 -18.19 -5.04 1.68
C CYS A 144 -19.64 -4.74 2.09
N SER A 145 -20.58 -5.65 1.82
CA SER A 145 -21.98 -5.48 2.18
C SER A 145 -22.22 -5.45 3.70
N ALA A 146 -21.37 -6.11 4.46
CA ALA A 146 -21.50 -6.21 5.92
C ALA A 146 -21.01 -4.94 6.66
N ALA A 147 -20.07 -4.19 6.09
CA ALA A 147 -19.58 -2.94 6.67
C ALA A 147 -20.55 -1.78 6.43
N ASP A 148 -20.54 -0.76 7.26
CA ASP A 148 -21.26 0.50 7.02
C ASP A 148 -20.52 1.37 6.00
N LEU A 149 -19.18 1.31 5.98
CA LEU A 149 -18.32 1.99 5.02
C LEU A 149 -17.13 1.10 4.65
N VAL A 150 -16.80 1.05 3.36
CA VAL A 150 -15.62 0.33 2.85
C VAL A 150 -14.54 1.34 2.49
N VAL A 151 -13.33 1.11 2.96
CA VAL A 151 -12.19 2.00 2.76
C VAL A 151 -11.15 1.32 1.86
N LEU A 152 -10.71 2.00 0.81
CA LEU A 152 -9.63 1.58 -0.10
C LEU A 152 -8.44 2.55 0.03
N ASP A 153 -7.44 2.40 -0.83
CA ASP A 153 -6.23 3.25 -0.84
C ASP A 153 -6.34 4.43 -1.83
N THR A 154 -7.10 4.25 -2.92
CA THR A 154 -7.29 5.26 -3.96
C THR A 154 -8.76 5.34 -4.39
N PRO A 155 -9.22 6.46 -4.97
CA PRO A 155 -10.56 6.55 -5.56
C PRO A 155 -10.74 5.61 -6.76
N GLU A 156 -9.68 5.35 -7.54
CA GLU A 156 -9.70 4.40 -8.66
C GLU A 156 -9.96 2.96 -8.18
N ASN A 157 -9.30 2.58 -7.08
CA ASN A 157 -9.50 1.26 -6.48
C ASN A 157 -10.89 1.16 -5.82
N ALA A 158 -11.39 2.24 -5.22
CA ALA A 158 -12.75 2.32 -4.70
C ALA A 158 -13.80 2.15 -5.80
N ALA A 159 -13.63 2.83 -6.94
CA ALA A 159 -14.53 2.70 -8.11
C ALA A 159 -14.50 1.26 -8.69
N TYR A 160 -13.33 0.64 -8.74
CA TYR A 160 -13.21 -0.76 -9.17
C TYR A 160 -13.98 -1.72 -8.24
N VAL A 161 -13.79 -1.61 -6.91
CA VAL A 161 -14.47 -2.48 -5.94
C VAL A 161 -15.98 -2.19 -5.94
N GLN A 162 -16.39 -0.96 -6.13
CA GLN A 162 -17.78 -0.60 -6.34
C GLN A 162 -18.37 -1.37 -7.54
N SER A 163 -17.70 -1.35 -8.69
CA SER A 163 -18.13 -2.08 -9.89
C SER A 163 -18.14 -3.60 -9.66
N LEU A 164 -17.12 -4.13 -8.99
CA LEU A 164 -17.00 -5.56 -8.69
C LEU A 164 -18.14 -6.08 -7.79
N THR A 165 -18.56 -5.27 -6.82
CA THR A 165 -19.53 -5.66 -5.79
C THR A 165 -20.97 -5.24 -6.10
N GLY A 166 -21.17 -4.25 -6.98
CA GLY A 166 -22.47 -3.67 -7.31
C GLY A 166 -23.06 -2.80 -6.17
N LEU A 167 -22.30 -2.47 -5.14
CA LEU A 167 -22.76 -1.64 -4.03
C LEU A 167 -22.79 -0.15 -4.43
N PRO A 168 -23.64 0.69 -3.81
CA PRO A 168 -23.71 2.11 -4.13
C PRO A 168 -22.44 2.88 -3.72
N ALA A 169 -22.13 3.97 -4.43
CA ALA A 169 -20.89 4.71 -4.29
C ALA A 169 -20.68 5.35 -2.91
N ASP A 170 -21.76 5.71 -2.22
CA ASP A 170 -21.74 6.26 -0.86
C ASP A 170 -21.24 5.29 0.20
N ARG A 171 -21.18 3.98 -0.11
CA ARG A 171 -20.60 2.93 0.73
C ARG A 171 -19.08 2.87 0.66
N PHE A 172 -18.43 3.64 -0.20
CA PHE A 172 -16.99 3.61 -0.42
C PHE A 172 -16.33 4.94 -0.03
N ALA A 173 -15.20 4.83 0.62
CA ALA A 173 -14.27 5.91 0.90
C ALA A 173 -12.85 5.47 0.56
N TRP A 174 -11.90 6.39 0.62
CA TRP A 174 -10.50 6.05 0.41
C TRP A 174 -9.60 6.84 1.35
N LEU A 175 -8.50 6.20 1.74
CA LEU A 175 -7.44 6.78 2.55
C LEU A 175 -6.11 6.45 1.88
N PRO A 176 -5.30 7.45 1.54
CA PRO A 176 -4.03 7.21 0.85
C PRO A 176 -3.12 6.33 1.69
N VAL A 177 -2.17 5.67 1.03
CA VAL A 177 -1.06 5.03 1.72
C VAL A 177 -0.17 6.11 2.35
N HIS A 178 0.42 5.80 3.50
CA HIS A 178 1.29 6.68 4.26
C HIS A 178 2.47 5.88 4.79
N ASP A 179 3.65 6.46 4.85
CA ASP A 179 4.82 5.82 5.44
C ASP A 179 4.84 6.03 6.96
N PRO A 180 4.47 5.01 7.76
CA PRO A 180 4.47 5.13 9.22
C PRO A 180 5.88 5.22 9.83
N ASP A 181 6.92 4.96 9.04
CA ASP A 181 8.32 4.98 9.44
C ASP A 181 9.08 6.16 8.81
N ALA A 182 8.36 7.12 8.20
CA ALA A 182 8.96 8.31 7.61
C ALA A 182 9.80 9.06 8.65
N ALA A 183 11.09 9.16 8.41
CA ALA A 183 11.99 9.85 9.33
C ALA A 183 11.68 11.37 9.36
N PRO A 184 11.91 12.03 10.50
CA PRO A 184 11.70 13.47 10.63
C PRO A 184 12.65 14.29 9.73
N HIS A 185 13.85 13.77 9.51
CA HIS A 185 14.87 14.39 8.67
C HIS A 185 15.13 13.55 7.41
N VAL A 186 15.48 14.22 6.33
CA VAL A 186 15.83 13.64 5.03
C VAL A 186 17.30 13.88 4.78
N GLU A 187 18.03 12.82 4.44
CA GLU A 187 19.41 12.95 3.98
C GLU A 187 19.46 13.67 2.64
N PRO A 188 20.30 14.71 2.48
CA PRO A 188 20.41 15.45 1.25
C PRO A 188 20.73 14.53 0.06
N TRP A 189 20.04 14.76 -1.04
CA TRP A 189 20.38 14.09 -2.30
C TRP A 189 21.73 14.61 -2.81
N GLN A 190 22.59 13.70 -3.24
CA GLN A 190 23.90 14.04 -3.79
C GLN A 190 23.99 13.49 -5.21
N ALA A 191 24.61 14.25 -6.11
CA ALA A 191 24.86 13.78 -7.47
C ALA A 191 25.88 12.63 -7.46
N PRO A 192 25.73 11.62 -8.36
CA PRO A 192 26.70 10.53 -8.48
C PRO A 192 28.08 11.07 -8.88
N GLY A 193 29.10 10.78 -8.05
CA GLY A 193 30.47 11.26 -8.29
C GLY A 193 31.17 10.59 -9.47
N ASP A 194 30.71 9.40 -9.86
CA ASP A 194 31.21 8.61 -11.01
C ASP A 194 30.31 8.71 -12.25
N GLY A 195 29.25 9.52 -12.19
CA GLY A 195 28.27 9.66 -13.27
C GLY A 195 27.30 8.48 -13.42
N VAL A 196 27.33 7.48 -12.50
CA VAL A 196 26.47 6.31 -12.54
C VAL A 196 25.25 6.49 -11.62
N LEU A 197 24.07 6.57 -12.20
CA LEU A 197 22.82 6.74 -11.47
C LEU A 197 22.48 5.49 -10.65
N GLN A 198 22.38 5.62 -9.33
CA GLN A 198 21.96 4.53 -8.44
C GLN A 198 20.44 4.44 -8.42
N LEU A 199 19.88 3.42 -9.08
CA LEU A 199 18.45 3.12 -9.14
C LEU A 199 18.11 2.04 -8.13
N LEU A 200 17.21 2.34 -7.20
CA LEU A 200 16.73 1.37 -6.21
C LEU A 200 15.39 0.76 -6.60
N PHE A 201 15.31 -0.55 -6.62
CA PHE A 201 14.04 -1.28 -6.61
C PHE A 201 13.93 -2.14 -5.35
N PHE A 202 12.77 -2.11 -4.69
CA PHE A 202 12.45 -3.02 -3.58
C PHE A 202 11.01 -3.50 -3.69
N GLY A 203 10.77 -4.79 -3.42
CA GLY A 203 9.43 -5.36 -3.48
C GLY A 203 9.41 -6.88 -3.65
N THR A 204 8.25 -7.49 -3.50
CA THR A 204 8.07 -8.94 -3.33
C THR A 204 7.96 -9.74 -4.63
N GLY A 205 8.23 -9.15 -5.81
CA GLY A 205 8.15 -9.85 -7.10
C GLY A 205 6.71 -10.27 -7.45
N VAL A 206 5.75 -9.36 -7.31
CA VAL A 206 4.37 -9.54 -7.79
C VAL A 206 4.21 -8.95 -9.20
N PRO A 207 3.28 -9.46 -10.03
CA PRO A 207 3.17 -9.06 -11.44
C PRO A 207 3.04 -7.56 -11.66
N LEU A 208 2.29 -6.84 -10.83
CA LEU A 208 2.14 -5.40 -10.94
C LEU A 208 3.48 -4.63 -10.87
N HIS A 209 4.54 -5.22 -10.29
CA HIS A 209 5.84 -4.57 -10.22
C HIS A 209 6.52 -4.41 -11.57
N GLY A 210 6.28 -5.33 -12.53
CA GLY A 210 6.91 -5.29 -13.85
C GLY A 210 8.44 -5.34 -13.79
N LEU A 211 9.02 -6.11 -12.85
CA LEU A 211 10.46 -6.13 -12.61
C LEU A 211 11.26 -6.57 -13.84
N LYS A 212 10.72 -7.48 -14.67
CA LYS A 212 11.38 -7.87 -15.92
C LYS A 212 11.47 -6.70 -16.92
N THR A 213 10.43 -5.86 -16.99
CA THR A 213 10.45 -4.63 -17.80
C THR A 213 11.53 -3.66 -17.31
N LEU A 214 11.63 -3.47 -15.99
CA LEU A 214 12.67 -2.63 -15.39
C LEU A 214 14.08 -3.14 -15.72
N ILE A 215 14.33 -4.45 -15.53
CA ILE A 215 15.63 -5.08 -15.84
C ILE A 215 15.97 -4.90 -17.33
N ALA A 216 15.03 -5.13 -18.24
CA ALA A 216 15.22 -4.98 -19.67
C ALA A 216 15.49 -3.51 -20.07
N ALA A 217 14.89 -2.54 -19.37
CA ALA A 217 15.16 -1.13 -19.57
C ALA A 217 16.57 -0.74 -19.10
N VAL A 218 16.96 -1.15 -17.88
CA VAL A 218 18.33 -0.89 -17.35
C VAL A 218 19.40 -1.53 -18.22
N ALA A 219 19.12 -2.68 -18.84
CA ALA A 219 20.04 -3.33 -19.77
C ALA A 219 20.45 -2.45 -20.95
N GLN A 220 19.61 -1.52 -21.34
CA GLN A 220 19.79 -0.59 -22.46
C GLN A 220 20.48 0.73 -22.07
N VAL A 221 20.85 0.92 -20.78
CA VAL A 221 21.37 2.20 -20.26
C VAL A 221 22.59 1.96 -19.39
N ASP A 222 23.78 2.23 -19.93
CA ASP A 222 25.05 1.92 -19.26
C ASP A 222 25.35 2.81 -18.05
N THR A 223 24.74 3.99 -17.97
CA THR A 223 24.90 4.96 -16.89
C THR A 223 24.01 4.70 -15.67
N VAL A 224 23.35 3.53 -15.59
CA VAL A 224 22.45 3.15 -14.50
C VAL A 224 22.92 1.87 -13.83
N HIS A 225 23.08 1.90 -12.50
CA HIS A 225 23.28 0.72 -11.66
C HIS A 225 22.01 0.42 -10.87
N LEU A 226 21.53 -0.82 -10.94
CA LEU A 226 20.32 -1.27 -10.24
C LEU A 226 20.65 -1.94 -8.91
N THR A 227 20.17 -1.38 -7.81
CA THR A 227 20.09 -2.10 -6.52
C THR A 227 18.74 -2.77 -6.41
N LEU A 228 18.72 -4.11 -6.39
CA LEU A 228 17.51 -4.94 -6.36
C LEU A 228 17.33 -5.61 -5.01
N VAL A 229 16.31 -5.22 -4.26
CA VAL A 229 15.88 -5.87 -3.00
C VAL A 229 14.56 -6.59 -3.20
N GLY A 230 14.50 -7.85 -2.84
CA GLY A 230 13.30 -8.68 -3.09
C GLY A 230 13.30 -9.28 -4.49
N GLY A 231 12.16 -9.20 -5.19
CA GLY A 231 11.95 -9.89 -6.47
C GLY A 231 11.73 -11.41 -6.32
N ALA A 232 11.17 -12.03 -7.35
CA ALA A 232 11.08 -13.48 -7.45
C ALA A 232 12.45 -14.07 -7.83
N GLU A 233 12.68 -15.35 -7.53
CA GLU A 233 13.98 -15.99 -7.75
C GLU A 233 14.39 -16.01 -9.23
N ASP A 234 13.43 -16.21 -10.14
CA ASP A 234 13.65 -16.13 -11.58
C ASP A 234 14.00 -14.71 -12.04
N GLU A 235 13.37 -13.69 -11.48
CA GLU A 235 13.66 -12.27 -11.77
C GLU A 235 15.06 -11.87 -11.28
N ARG A 236 15.46 -12.34 -10.10
CA ARG A 236 16.80 -12.11 -9.52
C ARG A 236 17.90 -12.73 -10.36
N ARG A 237 17.67 -13.98 -10.84
CA ARG A 237 18.60 -14.66 -11.76
C ARG A 237 18.69 -13.93 -13.10
N PHE A 238 17.53 -13.53 -13.64
CA PHE A 238 17.46 -12.78 -14.89
C PHE A 238 18.22 -11.45 -14.78
N ALA A 239 18.07 -10.70 -13.68
CA ALA A 239 18.81 -9.47 -13.45
C ALA A 239 20.33 -9.69 -13.48
N LYS A 240 20.84 -10.69 -12.76
CA LYS A 240 22.26 -11.04 -12.76
C LYS A 240 22.79 -11.43 -14.14
N GLN A 241 21.99 -12.22 -14.86
CA GLN A 241 22.38 -12.70 -16.20
C GLN A 241 22.45 -11.56 -17.21
N VAL A 242 21.51 -10.61 -17.16
CA VAL A 242 21.37 -9.55 -18.17
C VAL A 242 22.24 -8.33 -17.83
N LEU A 243 22.31 -7.95 -16.55
CA LEU A 243 22.98 -6.71 -16.13
C LEU A 243 24.43 -6.93 -15.66
N GLY A 244 24.82 -8.16 -15.32
CA GLY A 244 26.18 -8.46 -14.86
C GLY A 244 26.58 -7.63 -13.64
N GLU A 245 27.64 -6.83 -13.79
CA GLU A 245 28.14 -5.94 -12.73
C GLU A 245 27.28 -4.70 -12.49
N ARG A 246 26.35 -4.38 -13.39
CA ARG A 246 25.43 -3.24 -13.24
C ARG A 246 24.23 -3.53 -12.35
N VAL A 247 24.23 -4.66 -11.61
CA VAL A 247 23.21 -4.96 -10.62
C VAL A 247 23.79 -5.44 -9.30
N THR A 248 23.36 -4.84 -8.21
CA THR A 248 23.55 -5.36 -6.85
C THR A 248 22.28 -6.05 -6.41
N VAL A 249 22.31 -7.39 -6.34
CA VAL A 249 21.17 -8.19 -5.88
C VAL A 249 21.26 -8.41 -4.38
N GLY A 250 20.54 -7.60 -3.62
CA GLY A 250 20.43 -7.66 -2.16
C GLY A 250 19.58 -8.84 -1.66
N PRO A 251 19.23 -8.89 -0.37
CA PRO A 251 18.37 -9.92 0.22
C PRO A 251 16.94 -9.86 -0.32
N THR A 252 16.16 -10.92 -0.07
CA THR A 252 14.73 -10.97 -0.45
C THR A 252 13.85 -10.10 0.43
N PHE A 253 14.35 -9.70 1.59
CA PHE A 253 13.69 -8.82 2.54
C PHE A 253 14.74 -8.05 3.34
N VAL A 254 14.42 -6.79 3.67
CA VAL A 254 15.20 -5.93 4.57
C VAL A 254 14.26 -5.31 5.60
N ASP A 255 14.77 -5.00 6.78
CA ASP A 255 14.04 -4.21 7.76
C ASP A 255 13.97 -2.72 7.37
N ASN A 256 13.23 -1.94 8.14
CA ASN A 256 13.01 -0.53 7.84
C ASN A 256 14.28 0.31 7.95
N ALA A 257 15.20 -0.02 8.86
CA ALA A 257 16.47 0.67 9.01
C ALA A 257 17.34 0.48 7.76
N ARG A 258 17.48 -0.77 7.31
CA ARG A 258 18.24 -1.07 6.09
C ARG A 258 17.58 -0.53 4.83
N LEU A 259 16.24 -0.53 4.75
CA LEU A 259 15.53 0.11 3.64
C LEU A 259 15.83 1.61 3.59
N ARG A 260 15.87 2.25 4.74
CA ARG A 260 16.20 3.68 4.83
C ARG A 260 17.61 3.97 4.30
N GLU A 261 18.62 3.21 4.74
CA GLU A 261 20.00 3.35 4.23
C GLU A 261 20.06 3.21 2.70
N LEU A 262 19.30 2.25 2.14
CA LEU A 262 19.24 2.04 0.70
C LEU A 262 18.56 3.19 -0.04
N LEU A 263 17.49 3.74 0.53
CA LEU A 263 16.83 4.93 0.01
C LEU A 263 17.79 6.14 0.03
N ASP A 264 18.48 6.34 1.14
CA ASP A 264 19.41 7.45 1.32
C ASP A 264 20.61 7.36 0.35
N ALA A 265 21.05 6.14 0.01
CA ALA A 265 22.11 5.88 -0.97
C ALA A 265 21.64 5.91 -2.43
N SER A 266 20.35 6.01 -2.71
CA SER A 266 19.80 6.00 -4.07
C SER A 266 19.61 7.41 -4.64
N HIS A 267 19.78 7.54 -5.96
CA HIS A 267 19.49 8.77 -6.69
C HIS A 267 18.05 8.81 -7.22
N LEU A 268 17.49 7.64 -7.55
CA LEU A 268 16.17 7.46 -8.12
C LEU A 268 15.58 6.14 -7.60
N VAL A 269 14.28 6.10 -7.40
CA VAL A 269 13.58 4.88 -6.95
C VAL A 269 12.62 4.39 -8.01
N ALA A 270 12.68 3.10 -8.32
CA ALA A 270 11.78 2.45 -9.26
C ALA A 270 10.44 2.09 -8.62
N GLY A 271 9.35 2.55 -9.21
CA GLY A 271 7.98 2.27 -8.83
C GLY A 271 7.46 0.91 -9.31
N VAL A 272 6.40 0.92 -10.10
CA VAL A 272 5.75 -0.25 -10.71
C VAL A 272 5.61 -0.05 -12.22
N PHE A 273 5.73 -1.14 -12.99
CA PHE A 273 5.75 -1.12 -14.46
C PHE A 273 4.93 -2.26 -15.08
N GLY A 274 4.09 -2.97 -14.29
CA GLY A 274 3.33 -4.11 -14.77
C GLY A 274 2.12 -3.71 -15.60
N GLU A 275 1.60 -4.66 -16.39
CA GLU A 275 0.44 -4.50 -17.28
C GLU A 275 -0.91 -4.71 -16.57
N SER A 276 -0.92 -5.14 -15.31
CA SER A 276 -2.18 -5.51 -14.67
C SER A 276 -3.10 -4.29 -14.51
N ASN A 277 -4.41 -4.48 -14.64
CA ASN A 277 -5.40 -3.45 -14.35
C ASN A 277 -5.23 -2.85 -12.94
N LYS A 278 -4.65 -3.62 -12.02
CA LYS A 278 -4.32 -3.16 -10.67
C LYS A 278 -3.26 -2.06 -10.68
N THR A 279 -2.27 -2.14 -11.56
CA THR A 279 -1.24 -1.10 -11.73
C THR A 279 -1.87 0.26 -11.99
N GLN A 280 -2.96 0.32 -12.74
CA GLN A 280 -3.68 1.55 -13.10
C GLN A 280 -4.38 2.23 -11.92
N ARG A 281 -4.64 1.48 -10.83
CA ARG A 281 -5.55 1.89 -9.74
C ARG A 281 -4.86 2.16 -8.41
N VAL A 282 -3.57 1.84 -8.27
CA VAL A 282 -2.87 1.92 -6.98
C VAL A 282 -1.71 2.91 -7.02
N VAL A 283 -1.48 3.58 -5.89
CA VAL A 283 -0.22 4.27 -5.61
C VAL A 283 0.61 3.34 -4.73
N PRO A 284 1.73 2.80 -5.23
CA PRO A 284 2.48 1.79 -4.49
C PRO A 284 3.21 2.40 -3.28
N PHE A 285 3.29 1.65 -2.17
CA PHE A 285 4.03 2.08 -0.97
C PHE A 285 5.47 2.48 -1.26
N LYS A 286 6.15 1.82 -2.20
CA LYS A 286 7.53 2.16 -2.56
C LYS A 286 7.69 3.60 -3.08
N LEU A 287 6.71 4.12 -3.80
CA LEU A 287 6.66 5.51 -4.23
C LEU A 287 6.54 6.43 -3.01
N VAL A 288 5.64 6.11 -2.09
CA VAL A 288 5.43 6.89 -0.87
C VAL A 288 6.67 6.88 0.03
N HIS A 289 7.32 5.72 0.21
CA HIS A 289 8.60 5.61 0.95
C HIS A 289 9.72 6.45 0.30
N ALA A 290 9.82 6.40 -1.03
CA ALA A 290 10.82 7.19 -1.76
C ALA A 290 10.63 8.69 -1.55
N LEU A 291 9.41 9.19 -1.77
CA LEU A 291 9.10 10.61 -1.56
C LEU A 291 9.27 11.03 -0.10
N ALA A 292 8.93 10.17 0.87
CA ALA A 292 9.19 10.40 2.29
C ALA A 292 10.68 10.50 2.61
N ALA A 293 11.53 9.78 1.87
CA ALA A 293 12.98 9.84 1.97
C ALA A 293 13.63 10.94 1.11
N GLY A 294 12.83 11.80 0.47
CA GLY A 294 13.38 12.87 -0.39
C GLY A 294 13.99 12.33 -1.70
N ARG A 295 13.52 11.21 -2.20
CA ARG A 295 14.03 10.60 -3.44
C ARG A 295 12.97 10.69 -4.54
N PRO A 296 13.34 11.17 -5.74
CA PRO A 296 12.47 11.14 -6.91
C PRO A 296 12.18 9.69 -7.34
N VAL A 297 11.08 9.51 -8.05
CA VAL A 297 10.59 8.20 -8.46
C VAL A 297 10.39 8.13 -9.96
N ILE A 298 10.69 6.96 -10.56
CA ILE A 298 10.26 6.61 -11.90
C ILE A 298 9.28 5.44 -11.84
N THR A 299 8.12 5.55 -12.49
CA THR A 299 7.05 4.53 -12.42
C THR A 299 6.24 4.51 -13.72
N ALA A 300 5.31 3.56 -13.86
CA ALA A 300 4.38 3.59 -14.99
C ALA A 300 3.46 4.82 -14.92
N ASP A 301 3.13 5.36 -16.09
CA ASP A 301 2.07 6.36 -16.23
C ASP A 301 0.72 5.69 -15.99
N THR A 302 0.02 6.12 -14.95
CA THR A 302 -1.25 5.54 -14.54
C THR A 302 -2.21 6.61 -14.00
N PRO A 303 -3.54 6.43 -14.15
CA PRO A 303 -4.52 7.37 -13.60
C PRO A 303 -4.36 7.62 -12.10
N ALA A 304 -4.04 6.58 -11.32
CA ALA A 304 -3.84 6.71 -9.87
C ALA A 304 -2.60 7.54 -9.52
N VAL A 305 -1.50 7.40 -10.27
CA VAL A 305 -0.30 8.22 -10.08
C VAL A 305 -0.52 9.64 -10.57
N ALA A 306 -1.09 9.82 -11.77
CA ALA A 306 -1.35 11.12 -12.36
C ALA A 306 -2.25 12.00 -11.47
N ARG A 307 -3.30 11.43 -10.88
CA ARG A 307 -4.21 12.16 -9.98
C ARG A 307 -3.50 12.93 -8.87
N TRP A 308 -2.42 12.38 -8.33
CA TRP A 308 -1.73 12.94 -7.17
C TRP A 308 -0.46 13.68 -7.50
N LEU A 309 0.20 13.26 -8.57
CA LEU A 309 1.63 13.54 -8.77
C LEU A 309 1.93 14.10 -10.16
N ASP A 310 0.93 14.21 -11.04
CA ASP A 310 1.11 14.88 -12.33
C ASP A 310 1.53 16.33 -12.13
N GLY A 311 2.53 16.76 -12.90
CA GLY A 311 3.10 18.10 -12.78
C GLY A 311 3.86 18.38 -11.47
N SER A 312 4.01 17.40 -10.56
CA SER A 312 4.73 17.59 -9.29
C SER A 312 6.23 17.77 -9.44
N GLY A 313 6.79 17.35 -10.57
CA GLY A 313 8.22 17.38 -10.84
C GLY A 313 9.07 16.38 -10.04
N VAL A 314 8.44 15.49 -9.26
CA VAL A 314 9.13 14.51 -8.40
C VAL A 314 8.92 13.07 -8.83
N VAL A 315 7.94 12.83 -9.71
CA VAL A 315 7.64 11.54 -10.31
C VAL A 315 7.81 11.65 -11.82
N PHE A 316 8.62 10.76 -12.36
CA PHE A 316 8.83 10.58 -13.77
C PHE A 316 8.07 9.35 -14.23
N THR A 317 7.42 9.42 -15.37
CA THR A 317 6.58 8.33 -15.85
C THR A 317 7.12 7.75 -17.15
N ALA A 318 6.85 6.46 -17.35
CA ALA A 318 7.06 5.74 -18.58
C ALA A 318 5.84 4.88 -18.89
N GLU A 319 5.65 4.47 -20.15
CA GLU A 319 4.53 3.59 -20.52
C GLU A 319 4.63 2.24 -19.81
N ALA A 320 3.49 1.75 -19.30
CA ALA A 320 3.44 0.47 -18.58
C ALA A 320 3.89 -0.68 -19.49
N ALA A 321 4.72 -1.58 -18.97
CA ALA A 321 5.30 -2.73 -19.67
C ALA A 321 6.17 -2.40 -20.90
N ASP A 322 6.50 -1.15 -21.14
CA ASP A 322 7.42 -0.73 -22.21
C ASP A 322 8.83 -0.48 -21.66
N SER A 323 9.72 -1.44 -21.93
CA SER A 323 11.14 -1.33 -21.55
C SER A 323 11.92 -0.33 -22.40
N GLY A 324 11.48 -0.03 -23.61
CA GLY A 324 12.13 0.94 -24.51
C GLY A 324 11.85 2.37 -24.07
N ASP A 325 10.60 2.69 -23.77
CA ASP A 325 10.19 4.00 -23.24
C ASP A 325 10.84 4.25 -21.86
N LEU A 326 10.80 3.26 -20.98
CA LEU A 326 11.47 3.34 -19.67
C LEU A 326 13.00 3.55 -19.82
N ALA A 327 13.65 2.89 -20.79
CA ALA A 327 15.08 3.08 -21.04
C ALA A 327 15.37 4.49 -21.59
N ALA A 328 14.52 5.01 -22.48
CA ALA A 328 14.66 6.38 -22.97
C ALA A 328 14.55 7.40 -21.82
N ARG A 329 13.59 7.19 -20.92
CA ARG A 329 13.43 8.06 -19.75
C ARG A 329 14.60 7.96 -18.78
N LEU A 330 15.15 6.77 -18.54
CA LEU A 330 16.34 6.57 -17.71
C LEU A 330 17.58 7.26 -18.30
N ARG A 331 17.76 7.22 -19.64
CA ARG A 331 18.87 7.96 -20.31
C ARG A 331 18.72 9.46 -20.12
N GLU A 332 17.53 9.99 -20.34
CA GLU A 332 17.25 11.42 -20.12
C GLU A 332 17.62 11.84 -18.70
N LEU A 333 17.15 11.09 -17.70
CA LEU A 333 17.38 11.39 -16.28
C LEU A 333 18.85 11.24 -15.88
N SER A 334 19.56 10.22 -16.38
CA SER A 334 20.98 10.05 -16.10
C SER A 334 21.85 11.13 -16.76
N GLY A 335 21.37 11.75 -17.84
CA GLY A 335 21.99 12.89 -18.50
C GLY A 335 21.62 14.26 -17.91
N ASN A 336 20.65 14.32 -16.98
CA ASN A 336 20.14 15.59 -16.41
C ASN A 336 20.08 15.53 -14.88
N LEU A 337 21.25 15.54 -14.25
CA LEU A 337 21.36 15.43 -12.79
C LEU A 337 20.79 16.65 -12.05
N ASP A 338 20.80 17.83 -12.67
CA ASP A 338 20.19 19.04 -12.09
C ASP A 338 18.67 18.90 -11.93
N GLN A 339 18.01 18.24 -12.89
CA GLN A 339 16.60 17.92 -12.78
C GLN A 339 16.34 16.97 -11.61
N LEU A 340 17.15 15.94 -11.44
CA LEU A 340 17.01 15.00 -10.32
C LEU A 340 17.28 15.67 -8.97
N ALA A 341 18.29 16.55 -8.88
CA ALA A 341 18.57 17.31 -7.67
C ALA A 341 17.38 18.22 -7.29
N THR A 342 16.82 18.93 -8.28
CA THR A 342 15.64 19.76 -8.10
C THR A 342 14.44 18.93 -7.63
N SER A 343 14.18 17.79 -8.28
CA SER A 343 13.12 16.86 -7.91
C SER A 343 13.30 16.32 -6.50
N ALA A 344 14.50 15.93 -6.11
CA ALA A 344 14.81 15.44 -4.77
C ALA A 344 14.53 16.50 -3.70
N SER A 345 14.87 17.76 -3.96
CA SER A 345 14.62 18.87 -3.03
C SER A 345 13.12 19.11 -2.76
N MET A 346 12.26 18.78 -3.74
CA MET A 346 10.80 18.91 -3.66
C MET A 346 10.10 17.66 -3.12
N ALA A 347 10.70 16.48 -3.23
CA ALA A 347 10.05 15.18 -3.01
C ALA A 347 9.40 15.08 -1.63
N ARG A 348 10.10 15.49 -0.56
CA ARG A 348 9.55 15.48 0.81
C ARG A 348 8.37 16.43 0.96
N GLY A 349 8.41 17.60 0.32
CA GLY A 349 7.29 18.55 0.33
C GLY A 349 6.04 17.96 -0.34
N VAL A 350 6.21 17.26 -1.46
CA VAL A 350 5.13 16.55 -2.16
C VAL A 350 4.59 15.40 -1.32
N TYR A 351 5.46 14.60 -0.68
CA TYR A 351 5.03 13.59 0.29
C TYR A 351 4.15 14.18 1.38
N ASN A 352 4.60 15.23 2.05
CA ASN A 352 3.86 15.85 3.15
C ASN A 352 2.48 16.36 2.70
N ARG A 353 2.38 16.88 1.49
CA ARG A 353 1.13 17.43 0.92
C ARG A 353 0.09 16.37 0.60
N HIS A 354 0.50 15.18 0.14
CA HIS A 354 -0.41 14.15 -0.36
C HIS A 354 -0.50 12.91 0.53
N PHE A 355 0.60 12.54 1.19
CA PHE A 355 0.75 11.29 1.93
C PHE A 355 1.23 11.49 3.37
N GLY A 356 1.46 12.73 3.81
CA GLY A 356 1.90 13.04 5.15
C GLY A 356 0.85 12.75 6.22
N THR A 357 1.29 12.67 7.47
CA THR A 357 0.41 12.35 8.62
C THR A 357 -0.75 13.34 8.76
N GLN A 358 -0.51 14.65 8.53
CA GLN A 358 -1.56 15.67 8.61
C GLN A 358 -2.63 15.46 7.53
N GLN A 359 -2.23 15.17 6.30
CA GLN A 359 -3.15 14.90 5.21
C GLN A 359 -3.98 13.64 5.48
N LEU A 360 -3.34 12.61 6.02
CA LEU A 360 -4.05 11.39 6.40
C LEU A 360 -5.07 11.65 7.54
N ALA A 361 -4.71 12.51 8.51
CA ALA A 361 -5.60 12.93 9.59
C ALA A 361 -6.83 13.69 9.08
N GLU A 362 -6.66 14.59 8.12
CA GLU A 362 -7.76 15.32 7.48
C GLU A 362 -8.71 14.36 6.76
N ARG A 363 -8.16 13.41 6.00
CA ARG A 363 -8.95 12.38 5.34
C ARG A 363 -9.69 11.47 6.32
N TRP A 364 -9.07 11.15 7.46
CA TRP A 364 -9.75 10.39 8.50
C TRP A 364 -10.96 11.14 9.07
N ARG A 365 -10.86 12.44 9.28
CA ARG A 365 -12.04 13.24 9.74
C ARG A 365 -13.19 13.16 8.76
N GLU A 366 -12.91 13.24 7.44
CA GLU A 366 -13.94 13.09 6.40
C GLU A 366 -14.57 11.68 6.43
N VAL A 367 -13.75 10.62 6.54
CA VAL A 367 -14.21 9.23 6.60
C VAL A 367 -15.06 8.97 7.84
N LEU A 368 -14.61 9.45 9.00
CA LEU A 368 -15.35 9.30 10.27
C LEU A 368 -16.67 10.08 10.26
N LEU A 369 -16.69 11.28 9.69
CA LEU A 369 -17.92 12.08 9.53
C LEU A 369 -18.93 11.32 8.65
N ARG A 370 -18.50 10.69 7.57
CA ARG A 370 -19.39 9.86 6.73
C ARG A 370 -19.86 8.60 7.46
N LEU A 371 -19.01 8.00 8.28
CA LEU A 371 -19.32 6.77 9.01
C LEU A 371 -20.30 7.01 10.17
N ASN A 372 -20.15 8.11 10.91
CA ASN A 372 -21.04 8.49 12.03
C ASN A 372 -21.19 10.01 12.11
N PRO A 373 -22.08 10.60 11.28
CA PRO A 373 -22.26 12.05 11.21
C PRO A 373 -22.68 12.67 12.54
N ILE A 374 -23.52 11.98 13.33
CA ILE A 374 -24.04 12.48 14.61
C ILE A 374 -22.89 12.71 15.61
N ARG A 375 -21.90 11.82 15.62
CA ARG A 375 -20.80 11.87 16.59
C ARG A 375 -19.65 12.75 16.14
N PHE A 376 -19.23 12.63 14.88
CA PHE A 376 -18.01 13.29 14.39
C PHE A 376 -18.24 14.70 13.78
N SER A 377 -19.49 15.23 13.78
CA SER A 377 -19.78 16.59 13.33
C SER A 377 -19.32 17.69 14.31
N GLY A 378 -19.06 17.36 15.57
CA GLY A 378 -18.73 18.34 16.63
C GLY A 378 -17.30 18.88 16.61
N GLY A 379 -16.42 18.40 15.75
CA GLY A 379 -15.00 18.81 15.70
C GLY A 379 -14.68 20.10 14.94
N ASN A 380 -15.64 20.68 14.23
CA ASN A 380 -15.39 21.83 13.32
C ASN A 380 -15.62 23.21 13.94
N GLN A 381 -15.91 23.31 15.25
CA GLN A 381 -16.15 24.63 15.88
C GLN A 381 -14.92 25.27 16.57
N ALA A 382 -13.73 24.66 16.51
CA ALA A 382 -12.54 25.12 17.24
C ALA A 382 -11.42 25.74 16.36
N VAL A 383 -11.64 26.00 15.07
CA VAL A 383 -10.59 26.57 14.17
C VAL A 383 -10.95 27.94 13.58
N THR A 384 -12.02 28.57 14.06
CA THR A 384 -12.31 29.98 13.71
C THR A 384 -12.59 30.78 14.99
N ALA A 385 -11.53 31.12 15.73
CA ALA A 385 -11.47 32.22 16.70
C ALA A 385 -10.03 32.74 16.75
#